data_fa2eebe93b75c5977aaad1c60be5b6da
#
_entry.id   fa2eebe93b75c5977aaad1c60be5b6da
#
_cell.length_a   1.000
_cell.length_b   1.000
_cell.length_c   1.000
_cell.angle_alpha   90.00
_cell.angle_beta   90.00
_cell.angle_gamma   90.00
#
_symmetry.space_group_name_H-M   'P 1'
#
loop_
_entity.id
_entity.type
_entity.pdbx_description
1 polymer ?
#
loop_
_entity_poly.entity_id
_entity_poly.type
_entity_poly.pdbx_seq_one_letter_code
_entity_poly.pdbx_strand_id
1 'polypeptide(L)'
;MKLKRSREAIISQMLSICKSGACKTRIVYQANLNFRTVNPYINLLLEKKLIEAKKGQTLLYETTEKGINLLDNINHVHSELSEL
;
A
#
# COMPACT_ATOMS: atom_id res chain seq x y z
N MET A 1 -15.24 19.70 -2.54
CA MET A 1 -14.01 19.77 -1.74
C MET A 1 -13.36 18.40 -1.64
N LYS A 2 -12.06 18.37 -1.87
CA LYS A 2 -11.33 17.13 -1.89
C LYS A 2 -10.79 16.81 -0.50
N LEU A 3 -11.25 15.72 0.08
CA LEU A 3 -10.79 15.31 1.40
C LEU A 3 -9.41 14.66 1.29
N LYS A 4 -8.56 14.98 2.24
CA LYS A 4 -7.23 14.40 2.32
C LYS A 4 -7.34 12.97 2.82
N ARG A 5 -6.70 12.03 2.11
CA ARG A 5 -6.72 10.63 2.53
C ARG A 5 -5.90 10.44 3.80
N SER A 6 -6.35 9.57 4.69
CA SER A 6 -5.60 9.22 5.87
C SER A 6 -4.39 8.36 5.49
N ARG A 7 -3.41 8.29 6.40
CA ARG A 7 -2.25 7.40 6.21
C ARG A 7 -2.70 5.95 6.07
N GLU A 8 -3.69 5.55 6.85
CA GLU A 8 -4.23 4.19 6.80
C GLU A 8 -4.84 3.88 5.45
N ALA A 9 -5.56 4.84 4.87
CA ALA A 9 -6.14 4.68 3.55
C ALA A 9 -5.06 4.52 2.48
N ILE A 10 -4.00 5.31 2.55
CA ILE A 10 -2.89 5.23 1.62
C ILE A 10 -2.17 3.89 1.75
N ILE A 11 -1.86 3.48 2.98
CA ILE A 11 -1.19 2.20 3.24
C ILE A 11 -2.04 1.04 2.72
N SER A 12 -3.34 1.07 3.02
CA SER A 12 -4.27 0.04 2.56
C SER A 12 -4.29 -0.07 1.04
N GLN A 13 -4.35 1.07 0.34
CA GLN A 13 -4.31 1.08 -1.12
C GLN A 13 -3.01 0.51 -1.64
N MET A 14 -1.88 0.91 -1.06
CA MET A 14 -0.57 0.43 -1.52
C MET A 14 -0.42 -1.07 -1.31
N LEU A 15 -0.83 -1.58 -0.15
CA LEU A 15 -0.76 -3.02 0.13
C LEU A 15 -1.64 -3.81 -0.84
N SER A 16 -2.80 -3.29 -1.16
CA SER A 16 -3.72 -3.93 -2.11
C SER A 16 -3.12 -3.96 -3.53
N ILE A 17 -2.55 -2.83 -3.97
CA ILE A 17 -1.93 -2.72 -5.29
C ILE A 17 -0.76 -3.68 -5.42
N CYS A 18 0.01 -3.86 -4.35
CA CYS A 18 1.22 -4.67 -4.37
C CYS A 18 0.97 -6.16 -4.15
N LYS A 19 -0.26 -6.59 -3.96
CA LYS A 19 -0.57 -8.01 -3.71
C LYS A 19 0.04 -8.96 -4.75
N SER A 20 -0.04 -8.58 -6.02
CA SER A 20 0.49 -9.40 -7.11
C SER A 20 1.80 -8.84 -7.69
N GLY A 21 2.40 -7.89 -6.98
CA GLY A 21 3.61 -7.23 -7.43
C GLY A 21 3.32 -6.00 -8.27
N ALA A 22 3.98 -4.89 -7.94
CA ALA A 22 3.81 -3.64 -8.68
C ALA A 22 5.09 -2.83 -8.65
N CYS A 23 5.43 -2.19 -9.76
CA CYS A 23 6.52 -1.24 -9.80
C CYS A 23 6.06 0.10 -9.23
N LYS A 24 7.02 0.96 -8.91
CA LYS A 24 6.73 2.26 -8.30
C LYS A 24 5.78 3.10 -9.17
N THR A 25 6.00 3.12 -10.47
CA THR A 25 5.16 3.87 -11.40
C THR A 25 3.69 3.43 -11.33
N ARG A 26 3.47 2.11 -11.30
CA ARG A 26 2.12 1.58 -11.19
C ARG A 26 1.47 1.97 -9.87
N ILE A 27 2.23 1.93 -8.77
CA ILE A 27 1.72 2.33 -7.46
C ILE A 27 1.29 3.80 -7.48
N VAL A 28 2.14 4.66 -8.05
CA VAL A 28 1.84 6.08 -8.16
C VAL A 28 0.52 6.31 -8.91
N TYR A 29 0.37 5.66 -10.06
CA TYR A 29 -0.83 5.82 -10.88
C TYR A 29 -2.08 5.26 -10.21
N GLN A 30 -2.00 4.03 -9.71
CA GLN A 30 -3.19 3.37 -9.17
C GLN A 30 -3.62 3.93 -7.82
N ALA A 31 -2.67 4.41 -7.02
CA ALA A 31 -2.99 5.03 -5.74
C ALA A 31 -3.27 6.53 -5.88
N ASN A 32 -3.09 7.07 -7.08
CA ASN A 32 -3.27 8.50 -7.35
C ASN A 32 -2.41 9.35 -6.41
N LEU A 33 -1.13 9.00 -6.34
CA LEU A 33 -0.14 9.73 -5.55
C LEU A 33 0.95 10.27 -6.47
N ASN A 34 1.81 11.14 -5.95
CA ASN A 34 3.01 11.53 -6.67
C ASN A 34 4.21 10.78 -6.11
N PHE A 35 5.33 10.81 -6.83
CA PHE A 35 6.54 10.08 -6.42
C PHE A 35 7.08 10.59 -5.08
N ARG A 36 6.96 11.89 -4.83
CA ARG A 36 7.42 12.48 -3.57
C ARG A 36 6.66 11.91 -2.38
N THR A 37 5.37 11.69 -2.52
CA THR A 37 4.54 11.14 -1.46
C THR A 37 4.74 9.64 -1.31
N VAL A 38 4.87 8.93 -2.43
CA VAL A 38 4.95 7.46 -2.40
C VAL A 38 6.27 6.96 -1.83
N ASN A 39 7.38 7.65 -2.07
CA ASN A 39 8.69 7.19 -1.61
C ASN A 39 8.78 6.97 -0.09
N PRO A 40 8.35 7.92 0.76
CA PRO A 40 8.35 7.67 2.21
C PRO A 40 7.50 6.48 2.61
N TYR A 41 6.36 6.28 1.95
CA TYR A 41 5.50 5.12 2.25
C TYR A 41 6.15 3.82 1.84
N ILE A 42 6.79 3.76 0.68
CA ILE A 42 7.51 2.56 0.25
C ILE A 42 8.60 2.22 1.27
N ASN A 43 9.38 3.22 1.69
CA ASN A 43 10.44 3.00 2.67
C ASN A 43 9.88 2.51 4.01
N LEU A 44 8.79 3.09 4.46
CA LEU A 44 8.13 2.68 5.70
C LEU A 44 7.65 1.23 5.61
N LEU A 45 6.98 0.88 4.51
CA LEU A 45 6.44 -0.47 4.33
C LEU A 45 7.54 -1.52 4.22
N LEU A 46 8.66 -1.17 3.56
CA LEU A 46 9.84 -2.06 3.50
C LEU A 46 10.44 -2.25 4.89
N GLU A 47 10.61 -1.16 5.64
CA GLU A 47 11.15 -1.21 6.98
C GLU A 47 10.32 -2.09 7.91
N LYS A 48 9.00 -2.01 7.79
CA LYS A 48 8.08 -2.80 8.60
C LYS A 48 7.86 -4.20 8.04
N LYS A 49 8.50 -4.52 6.92
CA LYS A 49 8.38 -5.83 6.25
C LYS A 49 6.95 -6.14 5.81
N LEU A 50 6.20 -5.10 5.47
CA LEU A 50 4.84 -5.24 4.94
C LEU A 50 4.83 -5.43 3.44
N ILE A 51 5.89 -4.96 2.77
CA ILE A 51 6.17 -5.28 1.37
C ILE A 51 7.63 -5.71 1.26
N GLU A 52 7.95 -6.38 0.16
CA GLU A 52 9.34 -6.72 -0.14
C GLU A 52 9.64 -6.34 -1.59
N ALA A 53 10.90 -6.02 -1.84
CA ALA A 53 11.35 -5.67 -3.18
C ALA A 53 11.88 -6.92 -3.88
N LYS A 54 11.37 -7.17 -5.09
CA LYS A 54 11.81 -8.30 -5.91
C LYS A 54 12.50 -7.74 -7.15
N LYS A 55 13.79 -8.05 -7.28
CA LYS A 55 14.60 -7.58 -8.39
C LYS A 55 14.48 -8.56 -9.54
N GLY A 56 14.19 -8.03 -10.72
CA GLY A 56 14.16 -8.77 -11.96
C GLY A 56 14.53 -7.78 -13.05
N GLN A 57 13.90 -7.90 -14.22
CA GLN A 57 14.07 -6.89 -15.26
C GLN A 57 13.55 -5.54 -14.79
N THR A 58 12.52 -5.57 -13.94
CA THR A 58 11.94 -4.38 -13.32
C THR A 58 11.86 -4.64 -11.82
N LEU A 59 12.13 -3.61 -11.03
CA LEU A 59 11.99 -3.71 -9.58
C LEU A 59 10.50 -3.71 -9.23
N LEU A 60 10.04 -4.78 -8.60
CA LEU A 60 8.66 -4.91 -8.15
C LEU A 60 8.58 -4.94 -6.63
N TYR A 61 7.52 -4.36 -6.10
CA TYR A 61 7.21 -4.43 -4.68
C TYR A 61 6.01 -5.35 -4.50
N GLU A 62 6.14 -6.30 -3.60
CA GLU A 62 5.09 -7.29 -3.36
C GLU A 62 4.72 -7.33 -1.89
N THR A 63 3.42 -7.33 -1.60
CA THR A 63 2.91 -7.38 -0.23
C THR A 63 3.25 -8.72 0.39
N THR A 64 3.85 -8.69 1.59
CA THR A 64 4.21 -9.89 2.33
C THR A 64 2.98 -10.48 3.03
N GLU A 65 3.14 -11.67 3.58
CA GLU A 65 2.08 -12.29 4.40
C GLU A 65 1.69 -11.37 5.55
N LYS A 66 2.67 -10.75 6.19
CA LYS A 66 2.42 -9.77 7.26
C LYS A 66 1.61 -8.59 6.73
N GLY A 67 1.94 -8.11 5.52
CA GLY A 67 1.22 -7.02 4.88
C GLY A 67 -0.22 -7.39 4.55
N ILE A 68 -0.44 -8.62 4.08
CA ILE A 68 -1.79 -9.10 3.78
C ILE A 68 -2.63 -9.18 5.06
N ASN A 69 -2.05 -9.67 6.15
CA ASN A 69 -2.74 -9.74 7.43
C ASN A 69 -3.14 -8.34 7.92
N LEU A 70 -2.23 -7.37 7.79
CA LEU A 70 -2.53 -6.00 8.16
C LEU A 70 -3.65 -5.42 7.30
N LEU A 71 -3.60 -5.67 5.98
CA LEU A 71 -4.60 -5.19 5.05
C LEU A 71 -5.98 -5.76 5.40
N ASP A 72 -6.04 -7.05 5.71
CA ASP A 72 -7.30 -7.69 6.09
C ASP A 72 -7.85 -7.08 7.38
N ASN A 73 -6.99 -6.79 8.35
CA ASN A 73 -7.40 -6.15 9.60
C ASN A 73 -7.92 -4.74 9.37
N ILE A 74 -7.26 -3.97 8.51
CA ILE A 74 -7.71 -2.61 8.17
C ILE A 74 -9.09 -2.66 7.50
N ASN A 75 -9.26 -3.57 6.55
CA ASN A 75 -10.53 -3.72 5.84
C ASN A 75 -11.63 -4.17 6.77
N HIS A 76 -11.33 -5.06 7.72
CA HIS A 76 -12.31 -5.52 8.71
C HIS A 76 -12.76 -4.37 9.60
N VAL A 77 -11.85 -3.56 10.10
CA VAL A 77 -12.17 -2.41 10.93
C VAL A 77 -13.03 -1.41 10.16
N HIS A 78 -12.68 -1.13 8.90
CA HIS A 78 -13.46 -0.23 8.06
C HIS A 78 -14.89 -0.76 7.85
N SER A 79 -15.02 -2.07 7.63
CA SER A 79 -16.33 -2.71 7.47
C SER A 79 -17.17 -2.55 8.72
N GLU A 80 -16.59 -2.80 9.88
CA GLU A 80 -17.28 -2.65 11.16
C GLU A 80 -17.76 -1.21 11.38
N LEU A 81 -16.89 -0.25 11.09
CA LEU A 81 -17.22 1.17 11.27
C LEU A 81 -18.31 1.62 10.29
N SER A 82 -18.35 1.04 9.10
CA SER A 82 -19.33 1.39 8.08
C SER A 82 -20.74 0.98 8.47
N GLU A 83 -20.88 -0.01 9.35
CA GLU A 83 -22.17 -0.49 9.81
C GLU A 83 -22.76 0.36 10.94
N LEU A 84 -21.98 1.27 11.48
CA LEU A 84 -22.45 2.19 12.50
C LEU A 84 -23.19 3.36 11.88
#